data_f0205b8f1bbd013071685318a81fc9c4
#
_entry.id   f0205b8f1bbd013071685318a81fc9c4
#
_cell.length_a   1.000
_cell.length_b   1.000
_cell.length_c   1.000
_cell.angle_alpha   90.00
_cell.angle_beta   90.00
_cell.angle_gamma   90.00
#
_symmetry.space_group_name_H-M   'P 1'
#
loop_
_entity.id
_entity.type
_entity.pdbx_description
1 polymer ?
#
loop_
_entity_poly.entity_id
_entity_poly.type
_entity_poly.pdbx_seq_one_letter_code
_entity_poly.pdbx_strand_id
1 'polypeptide(L)'
;MKRLFLATVALFILVGITYWTLGEKPDMSPEVLKQMKIISRFKETLPKAEAGNAQAQYDVAVMYETGDGTKIDKKEAVKWLLKASEQGHADSRFKLGWMYANGLIVRQDYFIAAKYYRLAATFNNHTDAQYRMGELHFNGRGVEHDYGKAISYYRQAANKGHAAAQFILSAMYEEGWGVKRDLVTAYVWLTLAMQKRDEAVAINRRFDPVKKMEKLRPKLNNFQIDQAKTRIQELTRR
;
A
#
# COMPACT_ATOMS: atom_id res chain seq x y z
N MET A 1 17.34 25.68 -2.72
CA MET A 1 16.64 24.79 -3.66
C MET A 1 16.12 25.49 -4.93
N LYS A 2 15.48 26.68 -4.87
CA LYS A 2 15.06 27.41 -6.09
C LYS A 2 16.22 27.76 -7.05
N ARG A 3 17.42 28.04 -6.54
CA ARG A 3 18.60 28.37 -7.37
C ARG A 3 19.18 27.15 -8.11
N LEU A 4 19.10 25.95 -7.56
CA LEU A 4 19.58 24.73 -8.24
C LEU A 4 18.67 24.33 -9.42
N PHE A 5 17.35 24.48 -9.27
CA PHE A 5 16.40 24.13 -10.34
C PHE A 5 16.46 25.10 -11.52
N LEU A 6 16.62 26.40 -11.27
CA LEU A 6 16.82 27.40 -12.31
C LEU A 6 18.18 27.23 -13.00
N ALA A 7 19.22 26.83 -12.26
CA ALA A 7 20.53 26.54 -12.82
C ALA A 7 20.52 25.32 -13.75
N THR A 8 19.78 24.27 -13.41
CA THR A 8 19.65 23.08 -14.26
C THR A 8 18.87 23.36 -15.54
N VAL A 9 17.77 24.12 -15.48
CA VAL A 9 16.99 24.52 -16.67
C VAL A 9 17.79 25.45 -17.57
N ALA A 10 18.51 26.42 -17.00
CA ALA A 10 19.41 27.33 -17.76
C ALA A 10 20.59 26.55 -18.36
N LEU A 11 21.14 25.57 -17.68
CA LEU A 11 22.19 24.70 -18.19
C LEU A 11 21.69 23.89 -19.41
N PHE A 12 20.44 23.39 -19.38
CA PHE A 12 19.86 22.67 -20.51
C PHE A 12 19.65 23.52 -21.75
N ILE A 13 19.27 24.80 -21.58
CA ILE A 13 19.11 25.72 -22.71
C ILE A 13 20.49 26.12 -23.27
N LEU A 14 21.45 26.40 -22.42
CA LEU A 14 22.83 26.73 -22.83
C LEU A 14 23.52 25.52 -23.49
N VAL A 15 23.39 24.34 -22.90
CA VAL A 15 23.91 23.08 -23.46
C VAL A 15 23.27 22.79 -24.82
N GLY A 16 21.94 22.92 -24.98
CA GLY A 16 21.26 22.73 -26.26
C GLY A 16 21.72 23.66 -27.36
N ILE A 17 21.98 24.95 -27.03
CA ILE A 17 22.44 25.96 -27.98
C ILE A 17 23.90 25.72 -28.37
N THR A 18 24.79 25.37 -27.43
CA THR A 18 26.21 25.14 -27.72
C THR A 18 26.45 23.88 -28.54
N TYR A 19 25.63 22.81 -28.35
CA TYR A 19 25.76 21.59 -29.13
C TYR A 19 25.17 21.67 -30.53
N TRP A 20 24.16 22.50 -30.74
CA TRP A 20 23.63 22.74 -32.09
C TRP A 20 24.68 23.44 -32.98
N THR A 21 25.59 24.23 -32.37
CA THR A 21 26.66 24.92 -33.09
C THR A 21 27.92 24.10 -33.33
N LEU A 22 28.16 23.04 -32.56
CA LEU A 22 29.40 22.25 -32.61
C LEU A 22 29.25 20.86 -33.29
N GLY A 23 28.03 20.41 -33.58
CA GLY A 23 27.78 19.12 -34.27
C GLY A 23 28.16 17.87 -33.48
N GLU A 24 28.58 17.99 -32.22
CA GLU A 24 28.93 16.86 -31.36
C GLU A 24 27.73 16.45 -30.46
N LYS A 25 27.50 15.17 -30.33
CA LYS A 25 26.53 14.67 -29.35
C LYS A 25 27.10 14.88 -27.95
N PRO A 26 26.31 15.48 -27.01
CA PRO A 26 26.78 15.65 -25.64
C PRO A 26 27.08 14.30 -25.00
N ASP A 27 28.29 14.15 -24.46
CA ASP A 27 28.61 13.06 -23.54
C ASP A 27 27.88 13.35 -22.20
N MET A 28 26.61 12.93 -22.13
CA MET A 28 25.77 13.15 -20.97
C MET A 28 26.05 12.12 -19.90
N SER A 29 26.37 12.58 -18.70
CA SER A 29 26.53 11.67 -17.58
C SER A 29 25.27 10.81 -17.37
N PRO A 30 25.41 9.57 -16.85
CA PRO A 30 24.26 8.69 -16.58
C PRO A 30 23.16 9.34 -15.73
N GLU A 31 23.55 10.23 -14.82
CA GLU A 31 22.61 10.96 -13.96
C GLU A 31 21.79 11.99 -14.75
N VAL A 32 22.41 12.71 -15.69
CA VAL A 32 21.70 13.66 -16.58
C VAL A 32 20.71 12.92 -17.47
N LEU A 33 21.11 11.79 -18.05
CA LEU A 33 20.23 10.96 -18.86
C LEU A 33 19.03 10.44 -18.05
N LYS A 34 19.25 10.02 -16.81
CA LYS A 34 18.21 9.59 -15.89
C LYS A 34 17.23 10.72 -15.59
N GLN A 35 17.71 11.93 -15.29
CA GLN A 35 16.86 13.11 -15.03
C GLN A 35 16.03 13.50 -16.26
N MET A 36 16.62 13.49 -17.45
CA MET A 36 15.90 13.75 -18.70
C MET A 36 14.77 12.73 -18.92
N LYS A 37 15.04 11.44 -18.67
CA LYS A 37 14.05 10.38 -18.79
C LYS A 37 12.88 10.57 -17.82
N ILE A 38 13.16 11.00 -16.58
CA ILE A 38 12.14 11.29 -15.56
C ILE A 38 11.26 12.46 -16.02
N ILE A 39 11.86 13.55 -16.51
CA ILE A 39 11.12 14.72 -17.02
C ILE A 39 10.30 14.36 -18.27
N SER A 40 10.85 13.58 -19.19
CA SER A 40 10.13 13.09 -20.38
C SER A 40 8.91 12.28 -19.99
N ARG A 41 9.07 11.37 -19.03
CA ARG A 41 7.96 10.54 -18.53
C ARG A 41 6.79 11.40 -18.00
N PHE A 42 7.06 12.45 -17.24
CA PHE A 42 6.00 13.34 -16.76
C PHE A 42 5.29 14.05 -17.93
N LYS A 43 6.06 14.60 -18.89
CA LYS A 43 5.53 15.27 -20.07
C LYS A 43 4.69 14.35 -20.97
N GLU A 44 5.01 13.07 -21.04
CA GLU A 44 4.28 12.07 -21.81
C GLU A 44 3.03 11.55 -21.07
N THR A 45 3.07 11.53 -19.73
CA THR A 45 1.98 10.99 -18.91
C THR A 45 0.88 12.03 -18.68
N LEU A 46 1.25 13.30 -18.50
CA LEU A 46 0.30 14.38 -18.19
C LEU A 46 -0.82 14.52 -19.21
N PRO A 47 -0.57 14.56 -20.54
CA PRO A 47 -1.65 14.65 -21.54
C PRO A 47 -2.62 13.45 -21.50
N LYS A 48 -2.13 12.26 -21.16
CA LYS A 48 -2.98 11.07 -21.00
C LYS A 48 -3.89 11.19 -19.78
N ALA A 49 -3.36 11.75 -18.68
CA ALA A 49 -4.13 12.03 -17.48
C ALA A 49 -5.21 13.10 -17.72
N GLU A 50 -4.86 14.15 -18.46
CA GLU A 50 -5.79 15.21 -18.89
C GLU A 50 -6.88 14.68 -19.81
N ALA A 51 -6.55 13.72 -20.68
CA ALA A 51 -7.50 13.00 -21.51
C ALA A 51 -8.40 12.02 -20.74
N GLY A 52 -8.24 11.89 -19.43
CA GLY A 52 -9.12 11.10 -18.57
C GLY A 52 -8.63 9.68 -18.26
N ASN A 53 -7.44 9.27 -18.68
CA ASN A 53 -6.93 7.94 -18.34
C ASN A 53 -6.66 7.81 -16.85
N ALA A 54 -7.39 6.92 -16.15
CA ALA A 54 -7.34 6.77 -14.69
C ALA A 54 -5.97 6.32 -14.18
N GLN A 55 -5.26 5.44 -14.89
CA GLN A 55 -3.92 5.03 -14.52
C GLN A 55 -2.93 6.19 -14.67
N ALA A 56 -2.99 6.93 -15.77
CA ALA A 56 -2.14 8.10 -15.97
C ALA A 56 -2.41 9.19 -14.92
N GLN A 57 -3.67 9.37 -14.49
CA GLN A 57 -4.03 10.28 -13.41
C GLN A 57 -3.39 9.88 -12.09
N TYR A 58 -3.39 8.59 -11.76
CA TYR A 58 -2.67 8.05 -10.60
C TYR A 58 -1.17 8.27 -10.71
N ASP A 59 -0.57 7.97 -11.87
CA ASP A 59 0.87 8.14 -12.09
C ASP A 59 1.29 9.61 -11.94
N VAL A 60 0.52 10.54 -12.53
CA VAL A 60 0.74 11.99 -12.38
C VAL A 60 0.61 12.42 -10.92
N ALA A 61 -0.36 11.87 -10.17
CA ALA A 61 -0.49 12.16 -8.76
C ALA A 61 0.75 11.72 -7.97
N VAL A 62 1.29 10.54 -8.25
CA VAL A 62 2.54 10.05 -7.63
C VAL A 62 3.71 10.96 -8.00
N MET A 63 3.82 11.39 -9.26
CA MET A 63 4.87 12.30 -9.71
C MET A 63 4.81 13.66 -9.00
N TYR A 64 3.62 14.22 -8.78
CA TYR A 64 3.46 15.44 -7.95
C TYR A 64 3.80 15.23 -6.47
N GLU A 65 3.58 14.04 -5.96
CA GLU A 65 3.92 13.72 -4.56
C GLU A 65 5.43 13.55 -4.35
N THR A 66 6.12 12.90 -5.28
CA THR A 66 7.55 12.57 -5.19
C THR A 66 8.45 13.66 -5.78
N GLY A 67 7.94 14.45 -6.71
CA GLY A 67 8.73 15.41 -7.48
C GLY A 67 9.37 14.81 -8.73
N ASP A 68 8.92 13.63 -9.17
CA ASP A 68 9.46 12.94 -10.33
C ASP A 68 9.04 13.65 -11.63
N GLY A 69 9.97 14.36 -12.25
CA GLY A 69 9.76 15.12 -13.49
C GLY A 69 8.98 16.43 -13.34
N THR A 70 8.53 16.76 -12.14
CA THR A 70 7.82 17.99 -11.81
C THR A 70 8.22 18.51 -10.43
N LYS A 71 7.72 19.67 -10.03
CA LYS A 71 7.85 20.14 -8.64
C LYS A 71 6.89 19.38 -7.75
N ILE A 72 7.31 19.09 -6.51
CA ILE A 72 6.42 18.53 -5.50
C ILE A 72 5.24 19.48 -5.29
N ASP A 73 4.05 19.00 -5.55
CA ASP A 73 2.78 19.65 -5.24
C ASP A 73 1.77 18.63 -4.72
N LYS A 74 1.74 18.53 -3.41
CA LYS A 74 0.88 17.56 -2.72
C LYS A 74 -0.62 17.87 -2.89
N LYS A 75 -0.99 19.14 -3.15
CA LYS A 75 -2.39 19.50 -3.41
C LYS A 75 -2.82 19.05 -4.79
N GLU A 76 -1.97 19.25 -5.80
CA GLU A 76 -2.22 18.72 -7.14
C GLU A 76 -2.25 17.19 -7.12
N ALA A 77 -1.36 16.52 -6.37
CA ALA A 77 -1.40 15.07 -6.21
C ALA A 77 -2.79 14.58 -5.72
N VAL A 78 -3.36 15.22 -4.69
CA VAL A 78 -4.71 14.87 -4.19
C VAL A 78 -5.78 15.08 -5.26
N LYS A 79 -5.74 16.16 -6.04
CA LYS A 79 -6.71 16.41 -7.11
C LYS A 79 -6.69 15.30 -8.17
N TRP A 80 -5.49 14.88 -8.58
CA TRP A 80 -5.35 13.80 -9.55
C TRP A 80 -5.79 12.44 -8.98
N LEU A 81 -5.48 12.17 -7.70
CA LEU A 81 -5.99 10.98 -7.02
C LEU A 81 -7.52 10.94 -6.95
N LEU A 82 -8.16 12.10 -6.70
CA LEU A 82 -9.63 12.19 -6.69
C LEU A 82 -10.21 11.83 -8.06
N LYS A 83 -9.70 12.43 -9.15
CA LYS A 83 -10.13 12.12 -10.51
C LYS A 83 -10.00 10.62 -10.86
N ALA A 84 -8.84 10.01 -10.54
CA ALA A 84 -8.65 8.58 -10.77
C ALA A 84 -9.58 7.71 -9.91
N SER A 85 -9.79 8.11 -8.65
CA SER A 85 -10.68 7.42 -7.71
C SER A 85 -12.14 7.41 -8.16
N GLU A 86 -12.63 8.51 -8.75
CA GLU A 86 -13.97 8.63 -9.31
C GLU A 86 -14.19 7.64 -10.45
N GLN A 87 -13.16 7.35 -11.22
CA GLN A 87 -13.16 6.33 -12.27
C GLN A 87 -12.95 4.91 -11.75
N GLY A 88 -12.82 4.73 -10.45
CA GLY A 88 -12.70 3.40 -9.86
C GLY A 88 -11.27 2.90 -9.70
N HIS A 89 -10.24 3.74 -9.89
CA HIS A 89 -8.86 3.31 -9.76
C HIS A 89 -8.54 2.86 -8.31
N ALA A 90 -8.13 1.59 -8.16
CA ALA A 90 -7.99 0.93 -6.86
C ALA A 90 -6.96 1.59 -5.95
N ASP A 91 -5.74 1.80 -6.48
CA ASP A 91 -4.63 2.37 -5.70
C ASP A 91 -4.90 3.84 -5.34
N SER A 92 -5.61 4.59 -6.20
CA SER A 92 -6.02 5.97 -5.86
C SER A 92 -7.00 5.99 -4.70
N ARG A 93 -7.99 5.08 -4.69
CA ARG A 93 -8.93 4.92 -3.58
C ARG A 93 -8.19 4.54 -2.30
N PHE A 94 -7.31 3.56 -2.37
CA PHE A 94 -6.49 3.15 -1.21
C PHE A 94 -5.64 4.31 -0.70
N LYS A 95 -4.94 5.02 -1.58
CA LYS A 95 -4.05 6.13 -1.23
C LYS A 95 -4.80 7.32 -0.60
N LEU A 96 -5.99 7.66 -1.12
CA LEU A 96 -6.87 8.65 -0.49
C LEU A 96 -7.30 8.22 0.91
N GLY A 97 -7.72 6.96 1.07
CA GLY A 97 -8.05 6.40 2.37
C GLY A 97 -6.90 6.53 3.37
N TRP A 98 -5.67 6.23 2.91
CA TRP A 98 -4.47 6.36 3.72
C TRP A 98 -4.15 7.82 4.08
N MET A 99 -4.31 8.76 3.15
CA MET A 99 -4.11 10.19 3.42
C MET A 99 -5.07 10.72 4.47
N TYR A 100 -6.36 10.38 4.38
CA TYR A 100 -7.36 10.78 5.37
C TYR A 100 -7.15 10.08 6.72
N ALA A 101 -6.76 8.81 6.75
CA ALA A 101 -6.49 8.09 7.98
C ALA A 101 -5.30 8.66 8.78
N ASN A 102 -4.31 9.22 8.08
CA ASN A 102 -3.08 9.74 8.71
C ASN A 102 -3.04 11.27 8.81
N GLY A 103 -4.01 11.98 8.25
CA GLY A 103 -4.03 13.44 8.26
C GLY A 103 -2.90 14.06 7.43
N LEU A 104 -2.51 13.41 6.33
CA LEU A 104 -1.43 13.86 5.46
C LEU A 104 -2.00 14.68 4.31
N ILE A 105 -1.62 15.97 4.23
CA ILE A 105 -2.09 16.93 3.20
C ILE A 105 -3.55 17.36 3.42
N VAL A 106 -4.40 16.45 3.89
CA VAL A 106 -5.79 16.64 4.26
C VAL A 106 -5.97 16.50 5.78
N ARG A 107 -7.00 17.11 6.35
CA ARG A 107 -7.33 16.91 7.76
C ARG A 107 -7.66 15.44 8.00
N GLN A 108 -7.16 14.87 9.10
CA GLN A 108 -7.47 13.49 9.48
C GLN A 108 -8.98 13.30 9.64
N ASP A 109 -9.50 12.28 8.95
CA ASP A 109 -10.89 11.89 9.00
C ASP A 109 -11.05 10.39 8.72
N TYR A 110 -11.33 9.63 9.77
CA TYR A 110 -11.50 8.18 9.65
C TYR A 110 -12.80 7.77 8.95
N PHE A 111 -13.86 8.61 8.93
CA PHE A 111 -15.08 8.30 8.17
C PHE A 111 -14.80 8.38 6.66
N ILE A 112 -14.10 9.42 6.24
CA ILE A 112 -13.69 9.56 4.84
C ILE A 112 -12.69 8.46 4.48
N ALA A 113 -11.72 8.17 5.35
CA ALA A 113 -10.78 7.07 5.15
C ALA A 113 -11.50 5.72 4.96
N ALA A 114 -12.46 5.41 5.83
CA ALA A 114 -13.27 4.20 5.74
C ALA A 114 -14.07 4.11 4.44
N LYS A 115 -14.64 5.25 3.96
CA LYS A 115 -15.32 5.31 2.66
C LYS A 115 -14.39 4.86 1.53
N TYR A 116 -13.19 5.45 1.44
CA TYR A 116 -12.25 5.14 0.36
C TYR A 116 -11.67 3.73 0.47
N TYR A 117 -11.28 3.28 1.67
CA TYR A 117 -10.83 1.91 1.88
C TYR A 117 -11.91 0.88 1.54
N ARG A 118 -13.18 1.14 1.89
CA ARG A 118 -14.29 0.25 1.53
C ARG A 118 -14.47 0.17 0.03
N LEU A 119 -14.40 1.30 -0.69
CA LEU A 119 -14.47 1.31 -2.16
C LEU A 119 -13.34 0.47 -2.78
N ALA A 120 -12.11 0.62 -2.30
CA ALA A 120 -10.98 -0.18 -2.77
C ALA A 120 -11.12 -1.66 -2.39
N ALA A 121 -11.51 -1.97 -1.16
CA ALA A 121 -11.64 -3.33 -0.65
C ALA A 121 -12.74 -4.12 -1.34
N THR A 122 -13.92 -3.52 -1.53
CA THR A 122 -15.13 -4.20 -2.02
C THR A 122 -15.16 -4.28 -3.54
N PHE A 123 -14.97 -3.15 -4.22
CA PHE A 123 -15.12 -3.09 -5.68
C PHE A 123 -13.83 -3.44 -6.44
N ASN A 124 -12.68 -3.19 -5.84
CA ASN A 124 -11.39 -3.47 -6.47
C ASN A 124 -10.68 -4.68 -5.88
N ASN A 125 -11.25 -5.29 -4.85
CA ASN A 125 -10.64 -6.43 -4.14
C ASN A 125 -9.18 -6.15 -3.65
N HIS A 126 -8.88 -4.88 -3.30
CA HIS A 126 -7.55 -4.40 -2.95
C HIS A 126 -7.13 -4.94 -1.57
N THR A 127 -6.03 -5.68 -1.53
CA THR A 127 -5.61 -6.44 -0.34
C THR A 127 -5.31 -5.56 0.87
N ASP A 128 -4.51 -4.49 0.68
CA ASP A 128 -4.17 -3.59 1.78
C ASP A 128 -5.40 -2.80 2.27
N ALA A 129 -6.33 -2.47 1.37
CA ALA A 129 -7.58 -1.83 1.77
C ALA A 129 -8.46 -2.76 2.61
N GLN A 130 -8.50 -4.05 2.31
CA GLN A 130 -9.15 -5.06 3.14
C GLN A 130 -8.50 -5.13 4.53
N TYR A 131 -7.18 -5.15 4.59
CA TYR A 131 -6.45 -5.11 5.85
C TYR A 131 -6.81 -3.84 6.66
N ARG A 132 -6.78 -2.66 6.03
CA ARG A 132 -7.13 -1.38 6.69
C ARG A 132 -8.59 -1.33 7.16
N MET A 133 -9.54 -1.86 6.38
CA MET A 133 -10.93 -1.99 6.84
C MET A 133 -11.05 -2.88 8.06
N GLY A 134 -10.28 -3.97 8.11
CA GLY A 134 -10.16 -4.82 9.30
C GLY A 134 -9.69 -4.02 10.52
N GLU A 135 -8.64 -3.22 10.37
CA GLU A 135 -8.14 -2.35 11.45
C GLU A 135 -9.17 -1.31 11.91
N LEU A 136 -9.89 -0.70 10.98
CA LEU A 136 -10.92 0.29 11.33
C LEU A 136 -12.06 -0.33 12.15
N HIS A 137 -12.58 -1.51 11.76
CA HIS A 137 -13.60 -2.21 12.52
C HIS A 137 -13.06 -2.77 13.84
N PHE A 138 -11.82 -3.24 13.88
CA PHE A 138 -11.19 -3.74 15.10
C PHE A 138 -11.02 -2.63 16.16
N ASN A 139 -10.75 -1.41 15.73
CA ASN A 139 -10.51 -0.26 16.63
C ASN A 139 -11.72 0.66 16.78
N GLY A 140 -12.80 0.48 16.02
CA GLY A 140 -13.96 1.39 16.01
C GLY A 140 -13.63 2.79 15.49
N ARG A 141 -12.71 2.92 14.52
CA ARG A 141 -12.28 4.21 13.97
C ARG A 141 -13.00 4.53 12.67
N GLY A 142 -13.86 5.56 12.68
CA GLY A 142 -14.65 5.96 11.51
C GLY A 142 -15.70 4.95 11.05
N VAL A 143 -15.81 3.83 11.74
CA VAL A 143 -16.81 2.78 11.60
C VAL A 143 -17.15 2.22 12.99
N GLU A 144 -18.28 1.53 13.09
CA GLU A 144 -18.64 0.81 14.30
C GLU A 144 -17.57 -0.24 14.66
N HIS A 145 -17.25 -0.36 15.95
CA HIS A 145 -16.40 -1.41 16.46
C HIS A 145 -17.12 -2.75 16.30
N ASP A 146 -16.53 -3.66 15.51
CA ASP A 146 -17.13 -4.95 15.17
C ASP A 146 -16.06 -5.98 14.85
N TYR A 147 -15.78 -6.87 15.79
CA TYR A 147 -14.80 -7.93 15.59
C TYR A 147 -15.22 -8.93 14.50
N GLY A 148 -16.52 -9.16 14.27
CA GLY A 148 -17.00 -10.03 13.21
C GLY A 148 -16.68 -9.48 11.82
N LYS A 149 -16.93 -8.19 11.61
CA LYS A 149 -16.54 -7.49 10.39
C LYS A 149 -15.01 -7.41 10.26
N ALA A 150 -14.30 -7.10 11.35
CA ALA A 150 -12.84 -7.05 11.35
C ALA A 150 -12.23 -8.38 10.87
N ILE A 151 -12.69 -9.51 11.43
CA ILE A 151 -12.19 -10.83 11.05
C ILE A 151 -12.52 -11.20 9.61
N SER A 152 -13.69 -10.78 9.12
CA SER A 152 -14.08 -10.97 7.72
C SER A 152 -13.11 -10.27 6.76
N TYR A 153 -12.79 -9.00 7.01
CA TYR A 153 -11.85 -8.22 6.23
C TYR A 153 -10.41 -8.74 6.34
N TYR A 154 -9.95 -9.06 7.55
CA TYR A 154 -8.63 -9.65 7.74
C TYR A 154 -8.49 -10.99 7.04
N ARG A 155 -9.54 -11.84 7.05
CA ARG A 155 -9.53 -13.13 6.34
C ARG A 155 -9.41 -12.93 4.82
N GLN A 156 -10.11 -11.94 4.25
CA GLN A 156 -9.98 -11.63 2.83
C GLN A 156 -8.54 -11.25 2.48
N ALA A 157 -7.90 -10.38 3.26
CA ALA A 157 -6.51 -10.00 3.05
C ALA A 157 -5.54 -11.18 3.30
N ALA A 158 -5.74 -11.94 4.36
CA ALA A 158 -4.90 -13.07 4.74
C ALA A 158 -4.90 -14.21 3.71
N ASN A 159 -6.06 -14.49 3.10
CA ASN A 159 -6.19 -15.48 2.02
C ASN A 159 -5.40 -15.08 0.77
N LYS A 160 -5.10 -13.79 0.60
CA LYS A 160 -4.21 -13.26 -0.46
C LYS A 160 -2.75 -13.14 -0.02
N GLY A 161 -2.43 -13.68 1.15
CA GLY A 161 -1.09 -13.72 1.67
C GLY A 161 -0.61 -12.43 2.36
N HIS A 162 -1.53 -11.53 2.79
CA HIS A 162 -1.14 -10.34 3.55
C HIS A 162 -0.64 -10.72 4.95
N ALA A 163 0.65 -10.59 5.18
CA ALA A 163 1.33 -11.14 6.36
C ALA A 163 0.81 -10.57 7.70
N ALA A 164 0.57 -9.26 7.78
CA ALA A 164 0.02 -8.66 9.00
C ALA A 164 -1.42 -9.12 9.28
N ALA A 165 -2.24 -9.32 8.25
CA ALA A 165 -3.59 -9.86 8.43
C ALA A 165 -3.56 -11.30 8.95
N GLN A 166 -2.65 -12.13 8.45
CA GLN A 166 -2.43 -13.49 8.95
C GLN A 166 -2.00 -13.49 10.42
N PHE A 167 -1.08 -12.59 10.80
CA PHE A 167 -0.64 -12.42 12.18
C PHE A 167 -1.80 -12.02 13.11
N ILE A 168 -2.62 -11.04 12.71
CA ILE A 168 -3.77 -10.58 13.51
C ILE A 168 -4.83 -11.66 13.61
N LEU A 169 -5.14 -12.38 12.54
CA LEU A 169 -6.08 -13.51 12.58
C LEU A 169 -5.62 -14.58 13.57
N SER A 170 -4.31 -14.88 13.61
CA SER A 170 -3.78 -15.79 14.62
C SER A 170 -4.12 -15.31 16.03
N ALA A 171 -3.95 -14.01 16.32
CA ALA A 171 -4.31 -13.47 17.63
C ALA A 171 -5.82 -13.53 17.89
N MET A 172 -6.65 -13.19 16.91
CA MET A 172 -8.11 -13.21 17.04
C MET A 172 -8.64 -14.63 17.35
N TYR A 173 -8.11 -15.66 16.67
CA TYR A 173 -8.48 -17.04 16.96
C TYR A 173 -7.90 -17.55 18.28
N GLU A 174 -6.71 -17.12 18.69
CA GLU A 174 -6.11 -17.48 19.98
C GLU A 174 -6.92 -16.93 21.16
N GLU A 175 -7.37 -15.67 21.05
CA GLU A 175 -8.09 -14.98 22.12
C GLU A 175 -9.61 -15.12 22.05
N GLY A 176 -10.15 -15.51 20.88
CA GLY A 176 -11.59 -15.62 20.65
C GLY A 176 -12.27 -14.30 20.33
N TRP A 177 -11.56 -13.33 19.76
CA TRP A 177 -12.12 -12.02 19.37
C TRP A 177 -12.96 -12.14 18.09
N GLY A 178 -14.29 -12.01 18.25
CA GLY A 178 -15.24 -12.10 17.13
C GLY A 178 -15.44 -13.49 16.54
N VAL A 179 -14.77 -14.51 17.09
CA VAL A 179 -14.88 -15.92 16.73
C VAL A 179 -14.72 -16.80 17.96
N LYS A 180 -15.19 -18.07 17.87
CA LYS A 180 -14.85 -19.07 18.87
C LYS A 180 -13.33 -19.29 18.89
N ARG A 181 -12.76 -19.32 20.08
CA ARG A 181 -11.34 -19.63 20.29
C ARG A 181 -10.95 -20.96 19.63
N ASP A 182 -9.93 -20.92 18.77
CA ASP A 182 -9.43 -22.08 18.04
C ASP A 182 -7.90 -21.98 17.86
N LEU A 183 -7.17 -22.70 18.72
CA LEU A 183 -5.71 -22.70 18.71
C LEU A 183 -5.10 -23.34 17.46
N VAL A 184 -5.82 -24.31 16.84
CA VAL A 184 -5.37 -24.94 15.58
C VAL A 184 -5.38 -23.92 14.45
N THR A 185 -6.51 -23.21 14.30
CA THR A 185 -6.61 -22.14 13.29
C THR A 185 -5.66 -20.98 13.59
N ALA A 186 -5.45 -20.63 14.87
CA ALA A 186 -4.45 -19.64 15.27
C ALA A 186 -3.03 -20.06 14.83
N TYR A 187 -2.67 -21.33 15.03
CA TYR A 187 -1.38 -21.88 14.60
C TYR A 187 -1.22 -21.86 13.07
N VAL A 188 -2.26 -22.21 12.32
CA VAL A 188 -2.26 -22.16 10.85
C VAL A 188 -1.92 -20.75 10.36
N TRP A 189 -2.68 -19.74 10.79
CA TRP A 189 -2.44 -18.37 10.36
C TRP A 189 -1.07 -17.83 10.77
N LEU A 190 -0.62 -18.20 11.98
CA LEU A 190 0.70 -17.77 12.44
C LEU A 190 1.84 -18.41 11.64
N THR A 191 1.70 -19.69 11.26
CA THR A 191 2.68 -20.37 10.41
C THR A 191 2.79 -19.73 9.03
N LEU A 192 1.64 -19.34 8.44
CA LEU A 192 1.65 -18.60 7.17
C LEU A 192 2.31 -17.22 7.31
N ALA A 193 2.03 -16.50 8.40
CA ALA A 193 2.67 -15.21 8.68
C ALA A 193 4.19 -15.33 8.89
N MET A 194 4.67 -16.45 9.42
CA MET A 194 6.12 -16.71 9.60
C MET A 194 6.86 -16.81 8.27
N GLN A 195 6.23 -17.32 7.21
CA GLN A 195 6.83 -17.40 5.87
C GLN A 195 7.12 -16.01 5.29
N LYS A 196 6.40 -14.98 5.78
CA LYS A 196 6.50 -13.59 5.37
C LYS A 196 6.77 -12.66 6.55
N ARG A 197 7.64 -13.12 7.47
CA ARG A 197 7.95 -12.42 8.71
C ARG A 197 8.35 -10.96 8.48
N ASP A 198 9.23 -10.71 7.54
CA ASP A 198 9.77 -9.36 7.29
C ASP A 198 8.68 -8.40 6.77
N GLU A 199 7.73 -8.89 5.97
CA GLU A 199 6.56 -8.12 5.53
C GLU A 199 5.66 -7.76 6.73
N ALA A 200 5.40 -8.70 7.66
CA ALA A 200 4.59 -8.45 8.85
C ALA A 200 5.25 -7.42 9.77
N VAL A 201 6.55 -7.57 10.03
CA VAL A 201 7.35 -6.66 10.87
C VAL A 201 7.47 -5.26 10.24
N ALA A 202 7.57 -5.16 8.90
CA ALA A 202 7.59 -3.89 8.19
C ALA A 202 6.30 -3.08 8.37
N ILE A 203 5.14 -3.75 8.43
CA ILE A 203 3.85 -3.11 8.68
C ILE A 203 3.76 -2.65 10.14
N ASN A 204 4.17 -3.49 11.08
CA ASN A 204 4.23 -3.15 12.50
C ASN A 204 5.32 -3.96 13.19
N ARG A 205 6.31 -3.29 13.77
CA ARG A 205 7.44 -3.92 14.50
C ARG A 205 7.02 -4.84 15.65
N ARG A 206 5.78 -4.70 16.16
CA ARG A 206 5.22 -5.59 17.19
C ARG A 206 4.71 -6.92 16.63
N PHE A 207 4.55 -7.02 15.31
CA PHE A 207 4.10 -8.24 14.63
C PHE A 207 5.30 -9.15 14.38
N ASP A 208 5.78 -9.78 15.43
CA ASP A 208 6.84 -10.80 15.35
C ASP A 208 6.22 -12.21 15.44
N PRO A 209 6.01 -12.90 14.29
CA PRO A 209 5.39 -14.21 14.29
C PRO A 209 6.22 -15.27 15.01
N VAL A 210 7.55 -15.13 15.03
CA VAL A 210 8.44 -16.09 15.69
C VAL A 210 8.23 -16.04 17.22
N LYS A 211 8.34 -14.85 17.80
CA LYS A 211 8.08 -14.67 19.24
C LYS A 211 6.67 -15.08 19.66
N LYS A 212 5.69 -14.85 18.77
CA LYS A 212 4.32 -15.29 19.03
C LYS A 212 4.21 -16.81 18.96
N MET A 213 4.89 -17.47 18.04
CA MET A 213 4.89 -18.93 17.89
C MET A 213 5.50 -19.61 19.14
N GLU A 214 6.56 -19.07 19.72
CA GLU A 214 7.16 -19.56 20.97
C GLU A 214 6.13 -19.66 22.11
N LYS A 215 5.15 -18.74 22.13
CA LYS A 215 4.09 -18.69 23.15
C LYS A 215 2.88 -19.54 22.79
N LEU A 216 2.57 -19.68 21.51
CA LEU A 216 1.41 -20.40 21.03
C LEU A 216 1.66 -21.92 20.98
N ARG A 217 2.83 -22.34 20.48
CA ARG A 217 3.17 -23.75 20.27
C ARG A 217 3.00 -24.64 21.52
N PRO A 218 3.42 -24.21 22.74
CA PRO A 218 3.23 -25.01 23.95
C PRO A 218 1.77 -25.23 24.38
N LYS A 219 0.84 -24.46 23.84
CA LYS A 219 -0.61 -24.57 24.14
C LYS A 219 -1.31 -25.64 23.31
N LEU A 220 -0.62 -26.26 22.33
CA LEU A 220 -1.15 -27.29 21.44
C LEU A 220 -0.48 -28.64 21.70
N ASN A 221 -1.25 -29.72 21.63
CA ASN A 221 -0.75 -31.07 21.59
C ASN A 221 -0.33 -31.51 20.17
N ASN A 222 0.34 -32.66 20.04
CA ASN A 222 0.84 -33.15 18.75
C ASN A 222 -0.25 -33.36 17.73
N PHE A 223 -1.41 -33.92 18.12
CA PHE A 223 -2.55 -34.15 17.24
C PHE A 223 -3.06 -32.82 16.64
N GLN A 224 -3.21 -31.77 17.46
CA GLN A 224 -3.64 -30.47 17.01
C GLN A 224 -2.63 -29.83 16.02
N ILE A 225 -1.33 -30.04 16.23
CA ILE A 225 -0.29 -29.55 15.32
C ILE A 225 -0.34 -30.29 13.99
N ASP A 226 -0.53 -31.59 13.98
CA ASP A 226 -0.64 -32.35 12.74
C ASP A 226 -1.91 -31.98 11.96
N GLN A 227 -3.03 -31.75 12.67
CA GLN A 227 -4.23 -31.19 12.07
C GLN A 227 -3.96 -29.79 11.43
N ALA A 228 -3.19 -28.94 12.11
CA ALA A 228 -2.82 -27.63 11.56
C ALA A 228 -1.94 -27.77 10.32
N LYS A 229 -0.94 -28.66 10.31
CA LYS A 229 -0.08 -28.91 9.14
C LYS A 229 -0.89 -29.37 7.92
N THR A 230 -1.85 -30.26 8.10
CA THR A 230 -2.75 -30.69 7.02
C THR A 230 -3.51 -29.50 6.43
N ARG A 231 -4.11 -28.65 7.28
CA ARG A 231 -4.82 -27.44 6.83
C ARG A 231 -3.91 -26.46 6.09
N ILE A 232 -2.64 -26.31 6.52
CA ILE A 232 -1.66 -25.47 5.83
C ILE A 232 -1.41 -26.01 4.42
N GLN A 233 -1.19 -27.31 4.28
CA GLN A 233 -0.97 -27.96 2.97
C GLN A 233 -2.15 -27.74 2.01
N GLU A 234 -3.39 -27.82 2.51
CA GLU A 234 -4.59 -27.56 1.73
C GLU A 234 -4.70 -26.10 1.27
N LEU A 235 -4.32 -25.15 2.12
CA LEU A 235 -4.33 -23.72 1.78
C LEU A 235 -3.24 -23.32 0.80
N THR A 236 -2.07 -24.00 0.85
CA THR A 236 -0.91 -23.66 0.00
C THR A 236 -0.90 -24.39 -1.35
N ARG A 237 -1.77 -25.38 -1.56
CA ARG A 237 -1.94 -26.08 -2.85
C ARG A 237 -2.86 -25.36 -3.84
N ARG A 238 -3.54 -24.29 -3.41
CA ARG A 238 -4.43 -23.46 -4.23
C ARG A 238 -3.70 -22.26 -4.82
#